data_1356cfe1760724d85580d5ba6a230c7c
#
_entry.id   1356cfe1760724d85580d5ba6a230c7c
#
_cell.length_a   1.000
_cell.length_b   1.000
_cell.length_c   1.000
_cell.angle_alpha   90.00
_cell.angle_beta   90.00
_cell.angle_gamma   90.00
#
_symmetry.space_group_name_H-M   'P 1'
#
loop_
_entity.id
_entity.type
_entity.pdbx_description
1 polymer ?
#
loop_
_entity_poly.entity_id
_entity_poly.type
_entity_poly.pdbx_seq_one_letter_code
_entity_poly.pdbx_strand_id
1 'polypeptide(L)'
;YKRQVYSVVSEDVTSRKYTVSIEGVQNIMRYSLDEWSEFDAGSSYDNYWTPEPAGFLATSNGGAKMLNGSSSAVKVGYPVMKETEGFNGGAAKLVTLDSRGHALGSLAPITSGSLFTGVFSLNMLAPLKSTKFGIAYDKEPKLFKGVYKYKAGTNYIDGSKKPVEEGLDVVDECSIAAVLYEAKDASGKDVTLTGVDINTSEYRVAEARLKDGTDKEAWTAFELTFEYFPDKVYDSTKEYKLAIVCSSSKEGDKFKGAANSTLIVDELEVVGE
;
A
#
# COMPACT_ATOMS: atom_id res chain seq x y z
N TYR A 1 -5.85 -27.17 -17.94
CA TYR A 1 -7.10 -26.91 -18.68
C TYR A 1 -8.22 -27.79 -18.15
N LYS A 2 -9.25 -27.22 -17.50
CA LYS A 2 -10.51 -27.93 -17.24
C LYS A 2 -11.49 -27.49 -18.31
N ARG A 3 -11.88 -28.42 -19.18
CA ARG A 3 -12.92 -28.21 -20.21
C ARG A 3 -14.22 -28.80 -19.70
N GLN A 4 -15.26 -28.01 -19.53
CA GLN A 4 -16.61 -28.47 -19.26
C GLN A 4 -17.49 -28.24 -20.49
N VAL A 5 -18.23 -29.27 -20.88
CA VAL A 5 -19.17 -29.21 -22.01
C VAL A 5 -20.58 -29.31 -21.47
N TYR A 6 -21.38 -28.31 -21.72
CA TYR A 6 -22.80 -28.28 -21.38
C TYR A 6 -23.65 -28.58 -22.61
N SER A 7 -24.61 -29.49 -22.50
CA SER A 7 -25.64 -29.69 -23.53
C SER A 7 -26.94 -29.15 -22.99
N VAL A 8 -27.57 -28.26 -23.72
CA VAL A 8 -28.92 -27.76 -23.45
C VAL A 8 -29.81 -28.31 -24.55
N VAL A 9 -30.90 -28.98 -24.17
CA VAL A 9 -31.90 -29.51 -25.10
C VAL A 9 -33.17 -28.71 -24.88
N SER A 10 -33.72 -28.13 -25.96
CA SER A 10 -35.01 -27.43 -25.94
C SER A 10 -36.17 -28.43 -26.06
N GLU A 11 -37.38 -28.00 -25.76
CA GLU A 11 -38.61 -28.83 -25.85
C GLU A 11 -38.88 -29.37 -27.28
N ASP A 12 -38.34 -28.74 -28.33
CA ASP A 12 -38.42 -29.18 -29.71
C ASP A 12 -37.29 -30.13 -30.14
N VAL A 13 -36.53 -30.68 -29.14
CA VAL A 13 -35.45 -31.66 -29.34
C VAL A 13 -34.22 -31.10 -30.06
N THR A 14 -34.16 -29.80 -30.30
CA THR A 14 -32.92 -29.20 -30.82
C THR A 14 -31.87 -29.06 -29.71
N SER A 15 -30.67 -29.62 -29.93
CA SER A 15 -29.56 -29.54 -28.98
C SER A 15 -28.52 -28.54 -29.43
N ARG A 16 -28.08 -27.67 -28.52
CA ARG A 16 -26.89 -26.83 -28.73
C ARG A 16 -25.80 -27.21 -27.74
N LYS A 17 -24.59 -27.41 -28.26
CA LYS A 17 -23.40 -27.60 -27.42
C LYS A 17 -22.72 -26.28 -27.16
N TYR A 18 -22.54 -25.94 -25.90
CA TYR A 18 -21.72 -24.83 -25.46
C TYR A 18 -20.44 -25.38 -24.87
N THR A 19 -19.31 -24.92 -25.34
CA THR A 19 -18.01 -25.23 -24.74
C THR A 19 -17.57 -24.01 -23.94
N VAL A 20 -17.49 -24.15 -22.64
CA VAL A 20 -16.88 -23.15 -21.75
C VAL A 20 -15.42 -23.58 -21.53
N SER A 21 -14.48 -22.82 -22.01
CA SER A 21 -13.07 -23.00 -21.73
C SER A 21 -12.70 -22.01 -20.64
N ILE A 22 -12.26 -22.51 -19.48
CA ILE A 22 -11.65 -21.69 -18.44
C ILE A 22 -10.16 -21.70 -18.73
N GLU A 23 -9.63 -20.61 -19.26
CA GLU A 23 -8.22 -20.42 -19.46
C GLU A 23 -7.57 -19.98 -18.14
N GLY A 24 -6.80 -20.89 -17.56
CA GLY A 24 -6.00 -20.66 -16.35
C GLY A 24 -6.84 -20.45 -15.07
N VAL A 25 -6.34 -20.92 -13.97
CA VAL A 25 -6.79 -20.47 -12.64
C VAL A 25 -5.98 -19.22 -12.35
N GLN A 26 -6.58 -18.04 -12.54
CA GLN A 26 -5.97 -16.81 -12.04
C GLN A 26 -5.89 -16.88 -10.52
N ASN A 27 -4.70 -16.80 -9.98
CA ASN A 27 -4.50 -16.67 -8.55
C ASN A 27 -4.60 -15.18 -8.19
N ILE A 28 -5.70 -14.81 -7.56
CA ILE A 28 -6.00 -13.44 -7.20
C ILE A 28 -5.77 -13.26 -5.70
N MET A 29 -4.87 -12.33 -5.36
CA MET A 29 -4.74 -11.79 -4.01
C MET A 29 -5.55 -10.50 -3.96
N ARG A 30 -6.57 -10.43 -3.07
CA ARG A 30 -7.48 -9.29 -3.01
C ARG A 30 -7.62 -8.76 -1.60
N TYR A 31 -7.68 -7.44 -1.49
CA TYR A 31 -7.99 -6.67 -0.29
C TYR A 31 -9.11 -5.68 -0.61
N SER A 32 -10.34 -5.98 -0.15
CA SER A 32 -11.51 -5.12 -0.35
C SER A 32 -11.51 -3.88 0.56
N LEU A 33 -10.73 -3.90 1.65
CA LEU A 33 -10.64 -2.82 2.63
C LEU A 33 -11.97 -2.45 3.33
N ASP A 34 -12.94 -3.38 3.33
CA ASP A 34 -14.24 -3.22 3.99
C ASP A 34 -14.15 -3.33 5.51
N GLU A 35 -13.34 -4.26 5.99
CA GLU A 35 -13.29 -4.64 7.38
C GLU A 35 -12.10 -4.03 8.10
N TRP A 36 -12.37 -3.48 9.28
CA TRP A 36 -11.39 -2.81 10.14
C TRP A 36 -11.65 -3.17 11.60
N SER A 37 -10.59 -3.40 12.35
CA SER A 37 -10.64 -3.56 13.80
C SER A 37 -9.97 -2.38 14.50
N GLU A 38 -10.48 -2.06 15.71
CA GLU A 38 -9.85 -1.07 16.56
C GLU A 38 -8.63 -1.66 17.24
N PHE A 39 -7.50 -1.00 17.11
CA PHE A 39 -6.27 -1.36 17.80
C PHE A 39 -6.19 -0.64 19.16
N ASP A 40 -6.14 -1.42 20.24
CA ASP A 40 -5.89 -0.89 21.59
C ASP A 40 -4.42 -0.45 21.70
N ALA A 41 -4.22 0.87 21.68
CA ALA A 41 -2.90 1.48 21.80
C ALA A 41 -2.38 1.54 23.22
N GLY A 42 -3.20 1.15 24.20
CA GLY A 42 -2.94 1.24 25.65
C GLY A 42 -3.29 2.61 26.22
N SER A 43 -3.42 2.68 27.54
CA SER A 43 -3.94 3.85 28.27
C SER A 43 -3.19 5.18 28.04
N SER A 44 -1.97 5.12 27.53
CA SER A 44 -1.14 6.30 27.27
C SER A 44 -1.33 6.91 25.86
N TYR A 45 -2.10 6.27 25.00
CA TYR A 45 -2.28 6.69 23.60
C TYR A 45 -3.72 6.51 23.16
N ASP A 46 -4.14 7.29 22.16
CA ASP A 46 -5.44 7.10 21.54
C ASP A 46 -5.44 5.83 20.67
N ASN A 47 -6.55 5.09 20.70
CA ASN A 47 -6.75 3.94 19.83
C ASN A 47 -6.83 4.36 18.35
N TYR A 48 -6.55 3.42 17.46
CA TYR A 48 -6.66 3.64 16.01
C TYR A 48 -7.18 2.39 15.29
N TRP A 49 -7.62 2.60 14.06
CA TRP A 49 -8.15 1.52 13.24
C TRP A 49 -7.04 0.84 12.43
N THR A 50 -7.13 -0.47 12.27
CA THR A 50 -6.27 -1.30 11.42
C THR A 50 -7.12 -2.07 10.41
N PRO A 51 -6.68 -2.18 9.14
CA PRO A 51 -7.41 -2.95 8.14
C PRO A 51 -7.27 -4.44 8.38
N GLU A 52 -8.30 -5.20 8.03
CA GLU A 52 -8.29 -6.65 8.02
C GLU A 52 -7.92 -7.19 6.61
N PRO A 53 -7.36 -8.41 6.49
CA PRO A 53 -7.04 -9.33 7.58
C PRO A 53 -5.77 -8.94 8.32
N ALA A 54 -5.84 -9.01 9.65
CA ALA A 54 -4.70 -8.73 10.52
C ALA A 54 -3.47 -9.59 10.17
N GLY A 55 -2.29 -8.99 10.24
CA GLY A 55 -1.02 -9.68 9.95
C GLY A 55 -0.62 -9.69 8.48
N PHE A 56 -1.48 -9.27 7.55
CA PHE A 56 -1.15 -9.12 6.12
C PHE A 56 -1.02 -7.66 5.70
N LEU A 57 -1.87 -6.80 6.26
CA LEU A 57 -1.85 -5.36 6.04
C LEU A 57 -1.35 -4.64 7.29
N ALA A 58 -0.57 -3.60 7.08
CA ALA A 58 -0.11 -2.71 8.13
C ALA A 58 -0.19 -1.25 7.65
N THR A 59 -0.14 -0.32 8.60
CA THR A 59 -0.25 1.12 8.34
C THR A 59 0.83 1.91 9.06
N SER A 60 1.03 3.17 8.66
CA SER A 60 1.90 4.12 9.38
C SER A 60 1.34 4.56 10.74
N ASN A 61 0.12 4.15 11.12
CA ASN A 61 -0.50 4.51 12.40
C ASN A 61 0.35 4.09 13.61
N GLY A 62 1.03 2.93 13.52
CA GLY A 62 1.93 2.48 14.57
C GLY A 62 3.08 3.46 14.87
N GLY A 63 3.55 4.20 13.85
CA GLY A 63 4.52 5.28 14.01
C GLY A 63 3.89 6.57 14.56
N ALA A 64 2.73 6.95 14.03
CA ALA A 64 1.99 8.13 14.45
C ALA A 64 1.44 8.01 15.89
N LYS A 65 1.31 6.80 16.43
CA LYS A 65 0.89 6.56 17.81
C LYS A 65 1.63 7.44 18.81
N MET A 66 2.95 7.59 18.65
CA MET A 66 3.77 8.41 19.55
C MET A 66 3.41 9.89 19.53
N LEU A 67 2.75 10.37 18.47
CA LEU A 67 2.26 11.74 18.30
C LEU A 67 0.86 11.94 18.88
N ASN A 68 0.23 10.88 19.41
CA ASN A 68 -1.17 10.88 19.86
C ASN A 68 -1.27 10.37 21.32
N GLY A 69 -0.36 10.82 22.18
CA GLY A 69 -0.43 10.54 23.62
C GLY A 69 -1.73 11.06 24.22
N SER A 70 -2.41 10.27 25.08
CA SER A 70 -3.70 10.61 25.70
C SER A 70 -3.62 11.89 26.54
N SER A 71 -2.45 12.21 27.11
CA SER A 71 -2.18 13.43 27.87
C SER A 71 -1.51 14.54 27.05
N SER A 72 -1.30 14.37 25.76
CA SER A 72 -0.66 15.37 24.91
C SER A 72 -1.59 16.57 24.69
N ALA A 73 -1.06 17.78 24.88
CA ALA A 73 -1.79 19.01 24.59
C ALA A 73 -2.00 19.23 23.06
N VAL A 74 -1.13 18.66 22.24
CA VAL A 74 -1.22 18.71 20.78
C VAL A 74 -1.24 17.27 20.28
N LYS A 75 -2.30 16.90 19.58
CA LYS A 75 -2.45 15.62 18.90
C LYS A 75 -2.40 15.85 17.39
N VAL A 76 -1.70 14.99 16.68
CA VAL A 76 -1.54 15.13 15.23
C VAL A 76 -2.62 14.35 14.47
N GLY A 77 -3.23 13.35 15.12
CA GLY A 77 -4.17 12.41 14.51
C GLY A 77 -3.44 11.21 13.90
N TYR A 78 -4.23 10.33 13.29
CA TYR A 78 -3.71 9.15 12.63
C TYR A 78 -3.74 9.31 11.11
N PRO A 79 -2.63 8.97 10.42
CA PRO A 79 -2.53 9.19 8.98
C PRO A 79 -3.30 8.17 8.15
N VAL A 80 -3.79 7.07 8.72
CA VAL A 80 -4.61 6.08 8.02
C VAL A 80 -5.89 5.82 8.82
N MET A 81 -7.01 5.93 8.13
CA MET A 81 -8.35 5.80 8.70
C MET A 81 -9.21 4.91 7.81
N LYS A 82 -10.22 4.28 8.40
CA LYS A 82 -11.28 3.66 7.61
C LYS A 82 -12.12 4.75 6.95
N GLU A 83 -12.51 4.52 5.70
CA GLU A 83 -13.50 5.30 4.99
C GLU A 83 -14.74 4.43 4.80
N THR A 84 -15.90 4.94 5.19
CA THR A 84 -17.16 4.17 5.13
C THR A 84 -17.86 4.29 3.79
N GLU A 85 -17.51 5.30 3.00
CA GLU A 85 -18.05 5.53 1.67
C GLU A 85 -16.97 5.19 0.61
N GLY A 86 -16.64 3.89 0.50
CA GLY A 86 -15.70 3.36 -0.48
C GLY A 86 -16.27 3.33 -1.90
N PHE A 87 -15.54 2.72 -2.80
CA PHE A 87 -16.01 2.42 -4.16
C PHE A 87 -17.04 1.28 -4.12
N ASN A 88 -16.75 0.27 -3.29
CA ASN A 88 -17.62 -0.88 -3.07
C ASN A 88 -17.54 -1.27 -1.59
N GLY A 89 -18.40 -0.70 -0.74
CA GLY A 89 -18.34 -0.91 0.70
C GLY A 89 -17.42 0.10 1.40
N GLY A 90 -16.44 -0.38 2.16
CA GLY A 90 -15.44 0.44 2.84
C GLY A 90 -14.22 0.74 1.97
N ALA A 91 -13.32 1.57 2.48
CA ALA A 91 -12.04 1.91 1.84
C ALA A 91 -10.98 2.33 2.87
N ALA A 92 -9.74 2.47 2.44
CA ALA A 92 -8.68 3.07 3.25
C ALA A 92 -8.44 4.53 2.84
N LYS A 93 -8.53 5.44 3.81
CA LYS A 93 -8.20 6.86 3.66
C LYS A 93 -6.85 7.15 4.28
N LEU A 94 -5.91 7.60 3.46
CA LEU A 94 -4.54 7.92 3.83
C LEU A 94 -4.34 9.43 3.73
N VAL A 95 -3.82 10.04 4.79
CA VAL A 95 -3.64 11.51 4.86
C VAL A 95 -2.21 11.83 5.28
N THR A 96 -1.61 12.80 4.63
CA THR A 96 -0.31 13.35 5.02
C THR A 96 -0.49 14.36 6.14
N LEU A 97 0.20 14.13 7.25
CA LEU A 97 0.12 14.95 8.47
C LEU A 97 1.36 15.82 8.61
N ASP A 98 1.14 17.07 9.05
CA ASP A 98 2.20 17.96 9.55
C ASP A 98 2.38 17.73 11.05
N SER A 99 3.49 17.14 11.43
CA SER A 99 3.82 16.80 12.81
C SER A 99 4.68 17.83 13.52
N ARG A 100 5.04 18.94 12.87
CA ARG A 100 5.99 19.94 13.38
C ARG A 100 5.52 20.66 14.65
N GLY A 101 4.22 20.73 14.89
CA GLY A 101 3.66 21.28 16.12
C GLY A 101 3.78 20.37 17.35
N HIS A 102 4.19 19.11 17.19
CA HIS A 102 4.37 18.16 18.26
C HIS A 102 5.83 18.09 18.72
N ALA A 103 6.06 17.79 20.01
CA ALA A 103 7.41 17.68 20.57
C ALA A 103 8.31 16.67 19.84
N LEU A 104 7.73 15.58 19.33
CA LEU A 104 8.43 14.56 18.54
C LEU A 104 8.43 14.84 17.03
N GLY A 105 7.83 15.93 16.58
CA GLY A 105 7.73 16.28 15.16
C GLY A 105 9.08 16.55 14.48
N SER A 106 10.14 16.81 15.25
CA SER A 106 11.48 16.91 14.70
C SER A 106 12.06 15.59 14.16
N LEU A 107 11.51 14.44 14.58
CA LEU A 107 11.92 13.11 14.11
C LEU A 107 11.25 12.75 12.80
N ALA A 108 10.02 13.18 12.60
CA ALA A 108 9.23 12.97 11.39
C ALA A 108 8.35 14.20 11.14
N PRO A 109 8.91 15.29 10.57
CA PRO A 109 8.18 16.55 10.37
C PRO A 109 6.93 16.39 9.52
N ILE A 110 7.00 15.53 8.52
CA ILE A 110 5.89 15.09 7.67
C ILE A 110 5.71 13.60 7.84
N THR A 111 4.48 13.17 8.08
CA THR A 111 4.10 11.77 8.20
C THR A 111 3.05 11.44 7.14
N SER A 112 3.46 10.77 6.06
CA SER A 112 2.54 10.29 5.04
C SER A 112 1.67 9.14 5.57
N GLY A 113 0.39 9.17 5.23
CA GLY A 113 -0.47 8.00 5.38
C GLY A 113 0.04 6.89 4.48
N SER A 114 0.39 5.75 5.07
CA SER A 114 0.87 4.60 4.32
C SER A 114 0.14 3.35 4.73
N LEU A 115 -0.38 2.62 3.73
CA LEU A 115 -0.97 1.30 3.82
C LEU A 115 -0.09 0.34 3.03
N PHE A 116 0.26 -0.80 3.61
CA PHE A 116 1.15 -1.74 2.93
C PHE A 116 0.96 -3.19 3.38
N THR A 117 1.31 -4.14 2.53
CA THR A 117 1.46 -5.55 2.94
C THR A 117 2.76 -5.73 3.69
N GLY A 118 2.69 -6.39 4.85
CA GLY A 118 3.81 -6.61 5.76
C GLY A 118 3.49 -6.26 7.20
N VAL A 119 4.49 -5.81 7.95
CA VAL A 119 4.32 -5.47 9.37
C VAL A 119 4.99 -4.15 9.72
N PHE A 120 4.40 -3.44 10.68
CA PHE A 120 5.00 -2.26 11.30
C PHE A 120 5.66 -2.64 12.63
N SER A 121 6.94 -2.28 12.80
CA SER A 121 7.69 -2.53 14.04
C SER A 121 8.53 -1.31 14.35
N LEU A 122 8.07 -0.49 15.31
CA LEU A 122 8.66 0.81 15.64
C LEU A 122 10.17 0.73 15.90
N ASN A 123 10.93 1.50 15.13
CA ASN A 123 12.35 1.73 15.32
C ASN A 123 12.59 3.24 15.45
N MET A 124 12.71 3.73 16.69
CA MET A 124 12.88 5.15 16.97
C MET A 124 14.23 5.72 16.51
N LEU A 125 15.27 4.88 16.41
CA LEU A 125 16.61 5.30 15.97
C LEU A 125 16.69 5.40 14.43
N ALA A 126 15.83 4.67 13.73
CA ALA A 126 15.77 4.66 12.27
C ALA A 126 14.30 4.51 11.82
N PRO A 127 13.48 5.58 11.86
CA PRO A 127 12.03 5.51 11.63
C PRO A 127 11.64 4.80 10.33
N LEU A 128 12.40 5.00 9.23
CA LEU A 128 12.16 4.34 7.95
C LEU A 128 12.35 2.80 8.00
N LYS A 129 13.06 2.28 9.00
CA LYS A 129 13.19 0.83 9.23
C LYS A 129 12.01 0.25 10.02
N SER A 130 11.06 1.07 10.43
CA SER A 130 9.85 0.62 11.13
C SER A 130 8.87 -0.13 10.22
N THR A 131 8.83 0.22 8.94
CA THR A 131 8.05 -0.49 7.93
C THR A 131 8.84 -1.70 7.44
N LYS A 132 8.26 -2.89 7.53
CA LYS A 132 8.82 -4.13 6.99
C LYS A 132 7.85 -4.61 5.92
N PHE A 133 8.21 -4.34 4.67
CA PHE A 133 7.35 -4.56 3.53
C PHE A 133 7.35 -6.03 3.07
N GLY A 134 6.21 -6.46 2.57
CA GLY A 134 6.02 -7.70 1.84
C GLY A 134 5.58 -8.87 2.70
N ILE A 135 4.77 -9.70 2.09
CA ILE A 135 4.32 -11.01 2.57
C ILE A 135 4.77 -12.08 1.59
N ALA A 136 4.88 -13.32 2.04
CA ALA A 136 5.25 -14.44 1.16
C ALA A 136 4.32 -14.52 -0.06
N TYR A 137 4.91 -14.72 -1.23
CA TYR A 137 4.18 -14.78 -2.49
C TYR A 137 4.84 -15.81 -3.42
N ASP A 138 4.06 -16.77 -3.91
CA ASP A 138 4.54 -17.96 -4.61
C ASP A 138 4.09 -18.05 -6.08
N LYS A 139 3.62 -16.92 -6.64
CA LYS A 139 3.15 -16.83 -8.02
C LYS A 139 3.97 -15.82 -8.81
N GLU A 140 3.92 -15.91 -10.12
CA GLU A 140 4.41 -14.86 -10.99
C GLU A 140 3.35 -13.74 -11.08
N PRO A 141 3.59 -12.52 -10.54
CA PRO A 141 2.60 -11.46 -10.60
C PRO A 141 2.53 -10.88 -12.01
N LYS A 142 1.32 -10.67 -12.52
CA LYS A 142 1.07 -10.13 -13.86
C LYS A 142 0.49 -8.72 -13.83
N LEU A 143 -0.54 -8.51 -12.99
CA LEU A 143 -1.26 -7.24 -12.91
C LEU A 143 -1.47 -6.83 -11.46
N PHE A 144 -1.39 -5.54 -11.19
CA PHE A 144 -1.84 -4.91 -9.97
C PHE A 144 -2.96 -3.93 -10.29
N LYS A 145 -4.11 -4.10 -9.65
CA LYS A 145 -5.35 -3.37 -9.93
C LYS A 145 -5.93 -2.76 -8.68
N GLY A 146 -6.80 -1.81 -8.86
CA GLY A 146 -7.60 -1.20 -7.80
C GLY A 146 -8.29 0.06 -8.28
N VAL A 147 -8.88 0.77 -7.34
CA VAL A 147 -9.50 2.08 -7.57
C VAL A 147 -9.00 3.06 -6.54
N TYR A 148 -8.92 4.34 -6.90
CA TYR A 148 -8.48 5.37 -5.99
C TYR A 148 -9.08 6.74 -6.28
N LYS A 149 -9.05 7.60 -5.27
CA LYS A 149 -9.20 9.06 -5.38
C LYS A 149 -7.98 9.71 -4.75
N TYR A 150 -7.59 10.86 -5.25
CA TYR A 150 -6.51 11.62 -4.66
C TYR A 150 -6.77 13.11 -4.71
N LYS A 151 -6.37 13.81 -3.65
CA LYS A 151 -6.37 15.26 -3.56
C LYS A 151 -5.07 15.71 -2.91
N ALA A 152 -4.27 16.48 -3.64
CA ALA A 152 -3.06 17.08 -3.10
C ALA A 152 -3.38 18.18 -2.08
N GLY A 153 -2.59 18.23 -1.01
CA GLY A 153 -2.57 19.38 -0.09
C GLY A 153 -1.94 20.62 -0.76
N THR A 154 -2.09 21.76 -0.14
CA THR A 154 -1.68 23.05 -0.73
C THR A 154 -0.32 23.57 -0.25
N ASN A 155 0.22 23.04 0.84
CA ASN A 155 1.48 23.50 1.42
C ASN A 155 2.49 22.34 1.38
N TYR A 156 3.33 22.31 0.36
CA TYR A 156 4.39 21.31 0.25
C TYR A 156 5.56 21.64 1.19
N ILE A 157 6.01 20.64 1.93
CA ILE A 157 7.00 20.74 2.98
C ILE A 157 8.15 19.75 2.68
N ASP A 158 9.39 20.22 2.72
CA ASP A 158 10.59 19.38 2.72
C ASP A 158 11.14 19.23 4.13
N GLY A 159 10.68 18.19 4.83
CA GLY A 159 11.10 17.85 6.18
C GLY A 159 12.51 17.25 6.27
N SER A 160 13.16 16.95 5.15
CA SER A 160 14.54 16.47 5.13
C SER A 160 15.56 17.60 5.35
N LYS A 161 15.15 18.85 5.17
CA LYS A 161 15.99 20.04 5.35
C LYS A 161 16.05 20.48 6.81
N LYS A 162 17.11 21.20 7.16
CA LYS A 162 17.27 21.84 8.47
C LYS A 162 17.83 23.26 8.29
N PRO A 163 17.01 24.29 8.49
CA PRO A 163 15.59 24.24 8.89
C PRO A 163 14.69 23.56 7.84
N VAL A 164 13.53 23.08 8.27
CA VAL A 164 12.50 22.55 7.38
C VAL A 164 12.05 23.64 6.41
N GLU A 165 11.97 23.31 5.12
CA GLU A 165 11.47 24.22 4.08
C GLU A 165 9.99 23.96 3.84
N GLU A 166 9.20 25.02 3.63
CA GLU A 166 7.75 24.96 3.37
C GLU A 166 7.33 25.98 2.32
N GLY A 167 6.10 25.83 1.83
CA GLY A 167 5.54 26.71 0.80
C GLY A 167 6.25 26.57 -0.54
N LEU A 168 6.83 25.40 -0.80
CA LEU A 168 7.50 25.11 -2.06
C LEU A 168 6.49 25.04 -3.20
N ASP A 169 6.86 25.55 -4.39
CA ASP A 169 6.04 25.44 -5.60
C ASP A 169 6.12 24.02 -6.19
N VAL A 170 5.60 23.06 -5.43
CA VAL A 170 5.53 21.64 -5.76
C VAL A 170 4.13 21.16 -5.45
N VAL A 171 3.50 20.52 -6.42
CA VAL A 171 2.23 19.81 -6.22
C VAL A 171 2.56 18.39 -5.75
N ASP A 172 1.99 17.98 -4.62
CA ASP A 172 2.18 16.63 -4.10
C ASP A 172 1.46 15.60 -4.98
N GLU A 173 1.99 14.39 -4.98
CA GLU A 173 1.43 13.24 -5.70
C GLU A 173 1.29 12.06 -4.74
N CYS A 174 0.29 11.20 -4.95
CA CYS A 174 0.25 9.92 -4.27
C CYS A 174 1.22 8.91 -4.91
N SER A 175 1.46 7.83 -4.19
CA SER A 175 2.18 6.65 -4.71
C SER A 175 1.36 5.40 -4.45
N ILE A 176 1.15 4.60 -5.50
CA ILE A 176 0.54 3.27 -5.45
C ILE A 176 1.46 2.34 -6.22
N ALA A 177 1.98 1.31 -5.57
CA ALA A 177 2.91 0.36 -6.17
C ALA A 177 2.77 -1.04 -5.58
N ALA A 178 3.13 -2.03 -6.38
CA ALA A 178 3.37 -3.40 -5.93
C ALA A 178 4.77 -3.83 -6.39
N VAL A 179 5.58 -4.36 -5.48
CA VAL A 179 6.98 -4.75 -5.72
C VAL A 179 7.17 -6.21 -5.36
N LEU A 180 7.60 -7.01 -6.33
CA LEU A 180 8.09 -8.37 -6.10
C LEU A 180 9.59 -8.33 -5.82
N TYR A 181 10.03 -9.01 -4.77
CA TYR A 181 11.45 -9.10 -4.45
C TYR A 181 11.84 -10.48 -3.90
N GLU A 182 13.10 -10.87 -4.07
CA GLU A 182 13.65 -12.12 -3.54
C GLU A 182 13.64 -12.10 -2.01
N ALA A 183 13.03 -13.14 -1.40
CA ALA A 183 12.91 -13.25 0.05
C ALA A 183 14.19 -13.72 0.75
N LYS A 184 15.17 -14.20 -0.02
CA LYS A 184 16.46 -14.71 0.46
C LYS A 184 17.62 -14.07 -0.29
N ASP A 185 18.72 -13.84 0.40
CA ASP A 185 19.99 -13.49 -0.23
C ASP A 185 20.75 -14.76 -0.72
N ALA A 186 21.91 -14.55 -1.34
CA ALA A 186 22.73 -15.64 -1.87
C ALA A 186 23.23 -16.63 -0.79
N SER A 187 23.22 -16.25 0.48
CA SER A 187 23.56 -17.12 1.62
C SER A 187 22.35 -17.84 2.21
N GLY A 188 21.15 -17.60 1.69
CA GLY A 188 19.88 -18.14 2.21
C GLY A 188 19.30 -17.39 3.40
N LYS A 189 19.86 -16.22 3.75
CA LYS A 189 19.35 -15.37 4.82
C LYS A 189 18.13 -14.59 4.35
N ASP A 190 17.16 -14.38 5.27
CA ASP A 190 15.94 -13.62 5.00
C ASP A 190 16.23 -12.15 4.63
N VAL A 191 15.65 -11.74 3.52
CA VAL A 191 15.59 -10.35 3.07
C VAL A 191 14.22 -9.77 3.44
N THR A 192 14.20 -8.56 3.98
CA THR A 192 12.97 -7.79 4.21
C THR A 192 13.26 -6.34 3.90
N LEU A 193 12.58 -5.82 2.88
CA LEU A 193 12.72 -4.42 2.47
C LEU A 193 11.95 -3.50 3.42
N THR A 194 12.48 -2.29 3.58
CA THR A 194 11.97 -1.27 4.51
C THR A 194 11.79 0.07 3.77
N GLY A 195 11.32 1.11 4.46
CA GLY A 195 11.27 2.46 3.89
C GLY A 195 12.62 3.00 3.42
N VAL A 196 13.74 2.38 3.84
CA VAL A 196 15.08 2.78 3.38
C VAL A 196 15.38 2.28 1.97
N ASP A 197 14.92 1.09 1.62
CA ASP A 197 15.43 0.34 0.47
C ASP A 197 14.36 -0.23 -0.48
N ILE A 198 13.07 -0.08 -0.18
CA ILE A 198 11.98 -0.57 -1.03
C ILE A 198 12.05 -0.06 -2.48
N ASN A 199 12.60 1.15 -2.67
CA ASN A 199 12.72 1.77 -3.98
C ASN A 199 14.08 1.54 -4.67
N THR A 200 15.08 0.98 -3.97
CA THR A 200 16.47 0.96 -4.45
C THR A 200 17.17 -0.39 -4.33
N SER A 201 16.60 -1.33 -3.58
CA SER A 201 17.23 -2.64 -3.31
C SER A 201 17.48 -3.44 -4.59
N GLU A 202 18.62 -4.12 -4.66
CA GLU A 202 18.98 -5.07 -5.71
C GLU A 202 18.15 -6.36 -5.70
N TYR A 203 17.49 -6.65 -4.57
CA TYR A 203 16.60 -7.82 -4.45
C TYR A 203 15.26 -7.64 -5.16
N ARG A 204 14.92 -6.43 -5.62
CA ARG A 204 13.71 -6.16 -6.39
C ARG A 204 13.76 -6.91 -7.72
N VAL A 205 12.65 -7.57 -8.05
CA VAL A 205 12.55 -8.42 -9.26
C VAL A 205 11.62 -7.78 -10.29
N ALA A 206 10.43 -7.35 -9.86
CA ALA A 206 9.47 -6.70 -10.72
C ALA A 206 8.67 -5.66 -9.95
N GLU A 207 8.13 -4.68 -10.65
CA GLU A 207 7.33 -3.61 -10.06
C GLU A 207 6.16 -3.25 -10.95
N ALA A 208 4.99 -3.05 -10.34
CA ALA A 208 3.83 -2.40 -10.94
C ALA A 208 3.60 -1.09 -10.21
N ARG A 209 3.81 0.07 -10.85
CA ARG A 209 3.75 1.40 -10.21
C ARG A 209 2.88 2.36 -10.96
N LEU A 210 1.99 3.06 -10.23
CA LEU A 210 1.21 4.16 -10.76
C LEU A 210 2.16 5.29 -11.24
N LYS A 211 2.02 5.67 -12.52
CA LYS A 211 2.89 6.68 -13.15
C LYS A 211 2.41 8.11 -12.87
N ASP A 212 1.09 8.30 -12.82
CA ASP A 212 0.44 9.60 -12.56
C ASP A 212 -0.29 9.56 -11.22
N GLY A 213 0.34 10.13 -10.18
CA GLY A 213 -0.20 10.25 -8.83
C GLY A 213 -0.88 11.59 -8.55
N THR A 214 -1.20 12.37 -9.58
CA THR A 214 -1.85 13.68 -9.44
C THR A 214 -3.34 13.57 -9.07
N ASP A 215 -3.99 14.71 -8.80
CA ASP A 215 -5.40 14.79 -8.36
C ASP A 215 -6.36 13.97 -9.23
N LYS A 216 -7.20 13.20 -8.55
CA LYS A 216 -8.31 12.42 -9.11
C LYS A 216 -9.54 12.60 -8.21
N GLU A 217 -10.42 13.51 -8.56
CA GLU A 217 -11.62 13.82 -7.76
C GLU A 217 -12.65 12.68 -7.78
N ALA A 218 -12.78 11.98 -8.90
CA ALA A 218 -13.64 10.81 -9.05
C ALA A 218 -12.86 9.51 -8.80
N TRP A 219 -13.58 8.45 -8.42
CA TRP A 219 -13.01 7.11 -8.38
C TRP A 219 -12.39 6.76 -9.74
N THR A 220 -11.11 6.49 -9.74
CA THR A 220 -10.30 6.19 -10.92
C THR A 220 -9.74 4.79 -10.78
N ALA A 221 -10.06 3.93 -11.73
CA ALA A 221 -9.50 2.59 -11.79
C ALA A 221 -8.05 2.64 -12.31
N PHE A 222 -7.21 1.76 -11.77
CA PHE A 222 -5.89 1.50 -12.32
C PHE A 222 -5.71 0.01 -12.59
N GLU A 223 -4.97 -0.28 -13.66
CA GLU A 223 -4.49 -1.62 -14.00
C GLU A 223 -3.04 -1.48 -14.45
N LEU A 224 -2.12 -2.02 -13.66
CA LEU A 224 -0.68 -1.85 -13.81
C LEU A 224 -0.04 -3.21 -14.08
N THR A 225 0.68 -3.33 -15.18
CA THR A 225 1.47 -4.52 -15.49
C THR A 225 2.75 -4.53 -14.65
N PHE A 226 3.15 -5.69 -14.14
CA PHE A 226 4.45 -5.84 -13.53
C PHE A 226 5.56 -5.78 -14.58
N GLU A 227 6.43 -4.79 -14.46
CA GLU A 227 7.62 -4.60 -15.28
C GLU A 227 8.84 -5.16 -14.53
N TYR A 228 9.57 -6.08 -15.16
CA TYR A 228 10.78 -6.67 -14.58
C TYR A 228 11.95 -5.70 -14.66
N PHE A 229 12.77 -5.66 -13.62
CA PHE A 229 14.03 -4.91 -13.65
C PHE A 229 15.02 -5.57 -14.63
N PRO A 230 16.01 -4.81 -15.16
CA PRO A 230 17.05 -5.39 -16.01
C PRO A 230 17.71 -6.63 -15.38
N ASP A 231 17.88 -7.66 -16.16
CA ASP A 231 18.50 -8.94 -15.78
C ASP A 231 17.75 -9.73 -14.67
N LYS A 232 16.50 -9.36 -14.38
CA LYS A 232 15.61 -10.07 -13.44
C LYS A 232 14.53 -10.83 -14.19
N VAL A 233 14.24 -12.03 -13.70
CA VAL A 233 13.13 -12.88 -14.16
C VAL A 233 12.51 -13.58 -12.95
N TYR A 234 11.25 -13.96 -13.07
CA TYR A 234 10.63 -14.83 -12.09
C TYR A 234 11.18 -16.26 -12.24
N ASP A 235 11.56 -16.88 -11.13
CA ASP A 235 12.03 -18.24 -11.06
C ASP A 235 11.24 -18.98 -9.96
N SER A 236 10.38 -19.90 -10.36
CA SER A 236 9.50 -20.63 -9.43
C SER A 236 10.25 -21.49 -8.38
N THR A 237 11.56 -21.62 -8.48
CA THR A 237 12.39 -22.31 -7.49
C THR A 237 12.87 -21.41 -6.36
N LYS A 238 12.70 -20.08 -6.49
CA LYS A 238 13.07 -19.08 -5.49
C LYS A 238 11.87 -18.69 -4.60
N GLU A 239 12.18 -18.20 -3.42
CA GLU A 239 11.21 -17.62 -2.52
C GLU A 239 11.09 -16.10 -2.74
N TYR A 240 9.85 -15.61 -2.79
CA TYR A 240 9.57 -14.18 -3.00
C TYR A 240 8.67 -13.61 -1.92
N LYS A 241 8.74 -12.29 -1.80
CA LYS A 241 7.76 -11.48 -1.09
C LYS A 241 7.16 -10.45 -2.03
N LEU A 242 5.87 -10.17 -1.84
CA LEU A 242 5.13 -9.14 -2.54
C LEU A 242 4.78 -8.01 -1.58
N ALA A 243 5.26 -6.81 -1.90
CA ALA A 243 4.96 -5.58 -1.17
C ALA A 243 3.98 -4.73 -1.98
N ILE A 244 2.73 -4.62 -1.54
CA ILE A 244 1.82 -3.56 -1.98
C ILE A 244 2.09 -2.36 -1.08
N VAL A 245 2.27 -1.17 -1.64
CA VAL A 245 2.52 0.07 -0.89
C VAL A 245 1.70 1.20 -1.49
N CYS A 246 0.79 1.76 -0.68
CA CYS A 246 0.04 2.96 -0.99
C CYS A 246 0.45 4.09 -0.04
N SER A 247 0.72 5.27 -0.56
CA SER A 247 1.14 6.43 0.23
C SER A 247 0.46 7.71 -0.23
N SER A 248 0.02 8.53 0.73
CA SER A 248 -0.61 9.83 0.44
C SER A 248 0.35 10.90 -0.07
N SER A 249 1.68 10.69 0.11
CA SER A 249 2.73 11.52 -0.49
C SER A 249 3.83 10.64 -1.07
N LYS A 250 4.17 10.88 -2.32
CA LYS A 250 5.14 10.08 -3.11
C LYS A 250 6.55 10.07 -2.51
N GLU A 251 6.96 11.17 -1.92
CA GLU A 251 8.25 11.30 -1.24
C GLU A 251 8.14 11.24 0.29
N GLY A 252 7.09 10.60 0.80
CA GLY A 252 6.88 10.44 2.24
C GLY A 252 8.00 9.68 2.96
N ASP A 253 8.69 8.77 2.26
CA ASP A 253 9.90 8.11 2.72
C ASP A 253 11.09 9.07 2.94
N LYS A 254 11.03 10.28 2.38
CA LYS A 254 12.00 11.37 2.58
C LYS A 254 11.49 12.46 3.52
N PHE A 255 10.37 12.23 4.21
CA PHE A 255 9.68 13.24 5.02
C PHE A 255 9.24 14.48 4.21
N LYS A 256 8.84 14.28 2.94
CA LYS A 256 8.35 15.32 2.06
C LYS A 256 6.92 15.06 1.67
N GLY A 257 6.15 16.13 1.51
CA GLY A 257 4.76 16.07 1.09
C GLY A 257 3.98 17.30 1.52
N ALA A 258 2.75 17.41 1.05
CA ALA A 258 1.86 18.48 1.45
C ALA A 258 0.90 18.01 2.55
N ALA A 259 0.80 18.77 3.64
CA ALA A 259 -0.17 18.49 4.69
C ALA A 259 -1.58 18.42 4.11
N ASN A 260 -2.36 17.45 4.54
CA ASN A 260 -3.70 17.10 4.06
C ASN A 260 -3.76 16.52 2.63
N SER A 261 -2.63 16.19 1.99
CA SER A 261 -2.68 15.30 0.82
C SER A 261 -3.42 14.03 1.20
N THR A 262 -4.48 13.71 0.47
CA THR A 262 -5.41 12.63 0.83
C THR A 262 -5.54 11.65 -0.33
N LEU A 263 -5.16 10.40 -0.07
CA LEU A 263 -5.37 9.26 -0.95
C LEU A 263 -6.45 8.36 -0.34
N ILE A 264 -7.45 8.00 -1.13
CA ILE A 264 -8.43 6.96 -0.77
C ILE A 264 -8.24 5.82 -1.75
N VAL A 265 -8.01 4.61 -1.25
CA VAL A 265 -7.82 3.40 -2.08
C VAL A 265 -8.81 2.33 -1.69
N ASP A 266 -9.23 1.55 -2.69
CA ASP A 266 -10.18 0.47 -2.51
C ASP A 266 -9.94 -0.64 -3.54
N GLU A 267 -10.45 -1.85 -3.26
CA GLU A 267 -10.42 -3.01 -4.15
C GLU A 267 -9.04 -3.34 -4.73
N LEU A 268 -8.03 -3.39 -3.86
CA LEU A 268 -6.66 -3.73 -4.28
C LEU A 268 -6.55 -5.21 -4.65
N GLU A 269 -6.04 -5.51 -5.84
CA GLU A 269 -5.95 -6.86 -6.37
C GLU A 269 -4.63 -7.10 -7.10
N VAL A 270 -3.96 -8.20 -6.79
CA VAL A 270 -2.82 -8.70 -7.58
C VAL A 270 -3.21 -10.00 -8.25
N VAL A 271 -3.10 -10.03 -9.57
CA VAL A 271 -3.35 -11.20 -10.41
C VAL A 271 -2.02 -11.86 -10.73
N GLY A 272 -1.89 -13.16 -10.45
CA GLY A 272 -0.70 -13.96 -10.72
C GLY A 272 -1.01 -15.25 -11.47
N GLU A 273 0.02 -15.90 -11.95
CA GLU A 273 -0.03 -17.21 -12.63
C GLU A 273 0.81 -18.27 -11.91
#